data_d6176d782c1825b6f589b7b527e3c937
#
_entry.id   d6176d782c1825b6f589b7b527e3c937
#
_cell.length_a   1.000
_cell.length_b   1.000
_cell.length_c   1.000
_cell.angle_alpha   90.00
_cell.angle_beta   90.00
_cell.angle_gamma   90.00
#
_symmetry.space_group_name_H-M   'P 1'
#
loop_
_entity.id
_entity.type
_entity.pdbx_description
1 polymer ?
#
loop_
_entity_poly.entity_id
_entity_poly.type
_entity_poly.pdbx_seq_one_letter_code
_entity_poly.pdbx_strand_id
1 'polypeptide(L)'
;FHRAAPFNTEGGTPKEARRTYQVLDRVNVTGTVWLGATLECAQCHDHFYDPISQKEYYQLVAFFNNTPDEMGKSIGAGRAAMTGPTVQVGDASTFVMQEMQKKRTSQIFLRGNYETKGEKVLPKVPGFLHAPDQEAPDNRLGLAQWLVDPENPLTPRVTVNRWWTEIFGTGLVRTGADFGTQGEAPSHPDLLDWLAVDFVEQNWSMKKLLKQIVLSSTYAQSPRISPDNKTKDPQNRLLIRFPKLRLSAEAIRDNALAVGGLLTPALGGPPAYPPQPDGIWWIRDDKSPRYVTSTGEQRYRRSLYTIWRRTYLHPTLSNFDAPNRVTCSADRGRTNTPLQALTLMNDPIFLEAGFGLARRMFDRSKPNSIKEAIRFGFCLSTTRNPDQTETDALRELYEKSLRKFSKDGDSAYKLLNSVRGELALGVSPLNASEIALLAAWFQVANVLLNLDETISKG
;
A
#
# COMPACT_ATOMS: atom_id res chain seq x y z
N PHE A 1 -15.46 -0.09 1.05
CA PHE A 1 -14.67 -1.27 1.33
C PHE A 1 -15.10 -2.45 0.47
N HIS A 2 -16.28 -3.04 0.61
CA HIS A 2 -16.74 -4.22 -0.15
C HIS A 2 -16.96 -4.01 -1.65
N ARG A 3 -16.97 -2.77 -2.13
CA ARG A 3 -17.00 -2.46 -3.57
C ARG A 3 -15.63 -2.57 -4.24
N ALA A 4 -14.57 -2.73 -3.48
CA ALA A 4 -13.23 -3.00 -3.98
C ALA A 4 -12.92 -4.50 -4.19
N ALA A 5 -13.92 -5.38 -4.05
CA ALA A 5 -13.77 -6.81 -4.31
C ALA A 5 -13.28 -7.08 -5.75
N PRO A 6 -12.54 -8.16 -5.99
CA PRO A 6 -12.05 -8.52 -7.31
C PRO A 6 -13.20 -8.66 -8.31
N PHE A 7 -12.99 -8.11 -9.50
CA PHE A 7 -13.99 -8.08 -10.55
C PHE A 7 -13.50 -8.89 -11.77
N ASN A 8 -14.16 -10.00 -12.06
CA ASN A 8 -13.83 -10.83 -13.21
C ASN A 8 -14.64 -10.41 -14.44
N THR A 9 -13.97 -10.01 -15.50
CA THR A 9 -14.57 -9.61 -16.78
C THR A 9 -14.36 -10.63 -17.89
N GLU A 10 -13.77 -11.79 -17.57
CA GLU A 10 -13.50 -12.82 -18.55
C GLU A 10 -14.78 -13.46 -19.08
N GLY A 11 -14.82 -13.69 -20.38
CA GLY A 11 -15.92 -14.42 -21.03
C GLY A 11 -15.96 -15.88 -20.58
N GLY A 12 -17.18 -16.47 -20.57
CA GLY A 12 -17.37 -17.89 -20.27
C GLY A 12 -17.68 -18.22 -18.82
N THR A 13 -17.37 -17.35 -17.85
CA THR A 13 -17.77 -17.59 -16.46
C THR A 13 -19.25 -17.30 -16.24
N PRO A 14 -20.06 -18.24 -15.73
CA PRO A 14 -21.47 -18.02 -15.44
C PRO A 14 -21.68 -16.84 -14.49
N LYS A 15 -22.74 -16.04 -14.71
CA LYS A 15 -23.04 -14.87 -13.88
C LYS A 15 -23.15 -15.22 -12.40
N GLU A 16 -23.84 -16.32 -12.09
CA GLU A 16 -24.05 -16.76 -10.71
C GLU A 16 -22.74 -17.18 -10.03
N ALA A 17 -21.84 -17.85 -10.76
CA ALA A 17 -20.51 -18.19 -10.24
C ALA A 17 -19.74 -16.91 -9.85
N ARG A 18 -19.67 -15.92 -10.76
CA ARG A 18 -18.97 -14.65 -10.50
C ARG A 18 -19.55 -13.92 -9.30
N ARG A 19 -20.89 -13.82 -9.24
CA ARG A 19 -21.58 -13.18 -8.11
C ARG A 19 -21.29 -13.92 -6.80
N THR A 20 -21.37 -15.25 -6.82
CA THR A 20 -21.08 -16.07 -5.65
C THR A 20 -19.67 -15.85 -5.13
N TYR A 21 -18.65 -15.91 -6.00
CA TYR A 21 -17.27 -15.65 -5.60
C TYR A 21 -17.07 -14.27 -4.98
N GLN A 22 -17.75 -13.23 -5.49
CA GLN A 22 -17.71 -11.91 -4.88
C GLN A 22 -18.34 -11.86 -3.49
N VAL A 23 -19.44 -12.59 -3.29
CA VAL A 23 -20.11 -12.65 -1.99
C VAL A 23 -19.25 -13.41 -0.97
N LEU A 24 -18.63 -14.53 -1.36
CA LEU A 24 -17.71 -15.30 -0.52
C LEU A 24 -16.46 -14.47 -0.17
N ASP A 25 -15.88 -13.78 -1.15
CA ASP A 25 -14.75 -12.87 -0.92
C ASP A 25 -15.07 -11.80 0.12
N ARG A 26 -16.28 -11.22 0.09
CA ARG A 26 -16.71 -10.23 1.07
C ARG A 26 -16.76 -10.79 2.49
N VAL A 27 -17.19 -12.02 2.66
CA VAL A 27 -17.18 -12.68 3.97
C VAL A 27 -15.75 -12.92 4.44
N ASN A 28 -14.92 -13.50 3.58
CA ASN A 28 -13.52 -13.80 3.91
C ASN A 28 -12.74 -12.53 4.25
N VAL A 29 -12.92 -11.47 3.46
CA VAL A 29 -12.30 -10.15 3.72
C VAL A 29 -12.83 -9.52 5.01
N THR A 30 -14.11 -9.69 5.33
CA THR A 30 -14.67 -9.21 6.61
C THR A 30 -14.03 -9.93 7.78
N GLY A 31 -13.92 -11.26 7.72
CA GLY A 31 -13.23 -12.06 8.74
C GLY A 31 -11.79 -11.65 8.93
N THR A 32 -11.01 -11.62 7.86
CA THR A 32 -9.59 -11.27 7.92
C THR A 32 -9.35 -9.83 8.39
N VAL A 33 -10.13 -8.87 7.88
CA VAL A 33 -9.88 -7.44 8.13
C VAL A 33 -10.39 -6.99 9.50
N TRP A 34 -11.53 -7.45 9.94
CA TRP A 34 -12.16 -6.94 11.15
C TRP A 34 -12.06 -7.89 12.33
N LEU A 35 -12.05 -9.19 12.07
CA LEU A 35 -12.03 -10.19 13.13
C LEU A 35 -10.67 -10.89 13.28
N GLY A 36 -9.75 -10.69 12.34
CA GLY A 36 -8.49 -11.45 12.32
C GLY A 36 -8.75 -12.96 12.27
N ALA A 37 -9.77 -13.39 11.52
CA ALA A 37 -10.22 -14.78 11.46
C ALA A 37 -10.12 -15.33 10.04
N THR A 38 -9.63 -16.56 9.92
CA THR A 38 -9.48 -17.28 8.65
C THR A 38 -10.74 -18.05 8.29
N LEU A 39 -11.82 -17.32 7.92
CA LEU A 39 -13.14 -17.90 7.68
C LEU A 39 -13.22 -18.85 6.47
N GLU A 40 -12.28 -18.77 5.55
CA GLU A 40 -12.35 -19.47 4.25
C GLU A 40 -12.42 -20.99 4.38
N CYS A 41 -11.80 -21.59 5.39
CA CYS A 41 -11.89 -23.03 5.66
C CYS A 41 -13.33 -23.49 5.89
N ALA A 42 -14.15 -22.63 6.55
CA ALA A 42 -15.53 -22.94 6.86
C ALA A 42 -16.47 -22.89 5.63
N GLN A 43 -15.97 -22.52 4.47
CA GLN A 43 -16.73 -22.61 3.22
C GLN A 43 -17.08 -24.05 2.83
N CYS A 44 -16.21 -25.03 3.15
CA CYS A 44 -16.39 -26.41 2.69
C CYS A 44 -16.79 -27.39 3.81
N HIS A 45 -16.39 -27.13 5.05
CA HIS A 45 -16.61 -27.94 6.25
C HIS A 45 -16.50 -27.06 7.49
N ASP A 46 -16.83 -27.54 8.67
CA ASP A 46 -16.57 -26.80 9.91
C ASP A 46 -15.07 -26.50 10.06
N HIS A 47 -14.74 -25.32 10.58
CA HIS A 47 -13.35 -24.91 10.76
C HIS A 47 -12.65 -25.87 11.72
N PHE A 48 -11.44 -26.35 11.36
CA PHE A 48 -10.76 -27.40 12.13
C PHE A 48 -10.25 -26.92 13.49
N TYR A 49 -9.93 -25.69 13.62
CA TYR A 49 -9.24 -25.13 14.77
C TYR A 49 -10.08 -24.10 15.54
N ASP A 50 -10.79 -23.26 14.83
CA ASP A 50 -11.59 -22.21 15.43
C ASP A 50 -13.08 -22.62 15.53
N PRO A 51 -13.83 -22.10 16.50
CA PRO A 51 -15.21 -22.50 16.75
C PRO A 51 -16.20 -21.89 15.75
N ILE A 52 -15.95 -22.11 14.46
CA ILE A 52 -16.74 -21.58 13.34
C ILE A 52 -17.26 -22.78 12.52
N SER A 53 -18.55 -22.99 12.56
CA SER A 53 -19.19 -24.03 11.74
C SER A 53 -19.41 -23.56 10.29
N GLN A 54 -19.52 -24.52 9.38
CA GLN A 54 -19.91 -24.23 8.00
C GLN A 54 -21.24 -23.47 7.94
N LYS A 55 -22.19 -23.82 8.82
CA LYS A 55 -23.48 -23.14 8.92
C LYS A 55 -23.31 -21.66 9.26
N GLU A 56 -22.51 -21.33 10.23
CA GLU A 56 -22.23 -19.93 10.64
C GLU A 56 -21.54 -19.15 9.52
N TYR A 57 -20.62 -19.78 8.79
CA TYR A 57 -20.04 -19.17 7.60
C TYR A 57 -21.12 -18.76 6.58
N TYR A 58 -22.06 -19.65 6.26
CA TYR A 58 -23.15 -19.31 5.32
C TYR A 58 -24.20 -18.38 5.89
N GLN A 59 -24.33 -18.30 7.21
CA GLN A 59 -25.12 -17.26 7.88
C GLN A 59 -24.47 -15.86 7.69
N LEU A 60 -23.13 -15.78 7.74
CA LEU A 60 -22.40 -14.55 7.37
C LEU A 60 -22.54 -14.24 5.88
N VAL A 61 -22.47 -15.25 5.01
CA VAL A 61 -22.74 -15.10 3.56
C VAL A 61 -24.11 -14.49 3.32
N ALA A 62 -25.12 -14.81 4.12
CA ALA A 62 -26.48 -14.32 3.95
C ALA A 62 -26.59 -12.79 4.10
N PHE A 63 -25.75 -12.14 4.89
CA PHE A 63 -25.70 -10.67 4.99
C PHE A 63 -25.28 -10.02 3.66
N PHE A 64 -24.42 -10.66 2.87
CA PHE A 64 -23.90 -10.12 1.60
C PHE A 64 -24.64 -10.63 0.37
N ASN A 65 -25.40 -11.73 0.50
CA ASN A 65 -26.10 -12.37 -0.62
C ASN A 65 -27.26 -11.52 -1.15
N ASN A 66 -27.81 -10.63 -0.33
CA ASN A 66 -28.96 -9.80 -0.68
C ASN A 66 -28.58 -8.52 -1.44
N THR A 67 -27.54 -8.56 -2.26
CA THR A 67 -27.11 -7.42 -3.09
C THR A 67 -27.41 -7.69 -4.56
N PRO A 68 -27.74 -6.65 -5.36
CA PRO A 68 -27.91 -6.81 -6.79
C PRO A 68 -26.61 -7.26 -7.46
N ASP A 69 -26.72 -7.80 -8.67
CA ASP A 69 -25.54 -8.10 -9.49
C ASP A 69 -24.84 -6.78 -9.84
N GLU A 70 -23.62 -6.65 -9.38
CA GLU A 70 -22.78 -5.46 -9.57
C GLU A 70 -21.94 -5.55 -10.85
N MET A 71 -22.07 -6.66 -11.57
CA MET A 71 -21.39 -6.89 -12.84
C MET A 71 -22.06 -6.11 -13.94
N GLY A 72 -21.40 -5.06 -14.40
CA GLY A 72 -21.87 -4.25 -15.51
C GLY A 72 -21.87 -4.99 -16.83
N LYS A 73 -22.68 -4.48 -17.75
CA LYS A 73 -22.58 -4.83 -19.17
C LYS A 73 -21.19 -4.41 -19.67
N SER A 74 -20.62 -5.20 -20.58
CA SER A 74 -19.44 -4.77 -21.32
C SER A 74 -19.74 -3.43 -22.01
N ILE A 75 -18.95 -2.41 -21.69
CA ILE A 75 -19.07 -1.08 -22.32
C ILE A 75 -18.20 -0.94 -23.57
N GLY A 76 -17.82 -2.05 -24.19
CA GLY A 76 -16.94 -2.10 -25.34
C GLY A 76 -15.44 -2.11 -24.96
N ALA A 77 -14.58 -2.42 -25.94
CA ALA A 77 -13.13 -2.47 -25.78
C ALA A 77 -12.61 -3.33 -24.61
N GLY A 78 -13.31 -4.41 -24.24
CA GLY A 78 -12.93 -5.28 -23.12
C GLY A 78 -13.08 -4.65 -21.73
N ARG A 79 -13.76 -3.52 -21.61
CA ARG A 79 -14.10 -2.89 -20.34
C ARG A 79 -15.43 -3.38 -19.86
N ALA A 80 -15.49 -4.00 -18.68
CA ALA A 80 -16.72 -4.07 -17.92
C ALA A 80 -16.73 -2.88 -16.96
N ALA A 81 -17.78 -2.09 -16.99
CA ALA A 81 -18.01 -1.09 -15.97
C ALA A 81 -18.66 -1.78 -14.76
N MET A 82 -18.23 -1.44 -13.58
CA MET A 82 -19.01 -1.70 -12.39
C MET A 82 -20.33 -0.95 -12.53
N THR A 83 -21.44 -1.64 -12.24
CA THR A 83 -22.77 -1.03 -12.20
C THR A 83 -23.31 -1.06 -10.79
N GLY A 84 -24.23 -0.20 -10.50
CA GLY A 84 -24.90 -0.14 -9.19
C GLY A 84 -25.21 1.28 -8.78
N PRO A 85 -25.87 1.45 -7.65
CA PRO A 85 -26.18 2.75 -7.11
C PRO A 85 -24.91 3.51 -6.74
N THR A 86 -24.94 4.81 -6.93
CA THR A 86 -23.87 5.74 -6.56
C THR A 86 -24.36 6.74 -5.54
N VAL A 87 -23.42 7.25 -4.74
CA VAL A 87 -23.64 8.40 -3.85
C VAL A 87 -22.65 9.50 -4.20
N GLN A 88 -23.08 10.73 -4.12
CA GLN A 88 -22.21 11.89 -4.29
C GLN A 88 -21.39 12.12 -3.02
N VAL A 89 -20.10 12.36 -3.20
CA VAL A 89 -19.15 12.73 -2.14
C VAL A 89 -18.35 13.94 -2.65
N GLY A 90 -18.78 15.12 -2.27
CA GLY A 90 -18.29 16.36 -2.88
C GLY A 90 -18.61 16.40 -4.38
N ASP A 91 -17.61 16.71 -5.20
CA ASP A 91 -17.73 16.77 -6.66
C ASP A 91 -17.58 15.39 -7.34
N ALA A 92 -17.30 14.34 -6.57
CA ALA A 92 -17.14 12.98 -7.08
C ALA A 92 -18.32 12.08 -6.70
N SER A 93 -18.59 11.05 -7.52
CA SER A 93 -19.51 9.97 -7.18
C SER A 93 -18.76 8.67 -6.90
N THR A 94 -19.26 7.90 -5.94
CA THR A 94 -18.74 6.56 -5.65
C THR A 94 -19.85 5.52 -5.63
N PHE A 95 -19.51 4.29 -6.00
CA PHE A 95 -20.44 3.18 -5.92
C PHE A 95 -20.69 2.77 -4.47
N VAL A 96 -21.97 2.51 -4.15
CA VAL A 96 -22.38 1.95 -2.87
C VAL A 96 -23.05 0.59 -3.07
N MET A 97 -23.11 -0.20 -2.01
CA MET A 97 -23.90 -1.42 -1.99
C MET A 97 -25.32 -1.10 -1.53
N GLN A 98 -26.30 -1.72 -2.20
CA GLN A 98 -27.72 -1.55 -1.86
C GLN A 98 -28.37 -2.91 -1.61
N GLU A 99 -29.31 -2.95 -0.69
CA GLU A 99 -30.14 -4.14 -0.46
C GLU A 99 -31.17 -4.28 -1.58
N MET A 100 -31.43 -5.53 -1.98
CA MET A 100 -32.53 -5.85 -2.88
C MET A 100 -33.85 -5.82 -2.14
N GLN A 101 -34.90 -5.28 -2.76
CA GLN A 101 -36.25 -5.33 -2.19
C GLN A 101 -36.74 -6.78 -2.02
N LYS A 102 -36.52 -7.64 -3.02
CA LYS A 102 -36.79 -9.08 -2.94
C LYS A 102 -35.55 -9.78 -2.43
N LYS A 103 -35.58 -10.20 -1.15
CA LYS A 103 -34.45 -10.92 -0.52
C LYS A 103 -34.17 -12.24 -1.27
N ARG A 104 -32.85 -12.52 -1.44
CA ARG A 104 -32.40 -13.83 -1.97
C ARG A 104 -32.43 -14.87 -0.86
N THR A 105 -32.74 -16.11 -1.19
CA THR A 105 -32.57 -17.25 -0.30
C THR A 105 -31.08 -17.61 -0.22
N SER A 106 -30.54 -17.66 0.97
CA SER A 106 -29.19 -18.15 1.24
C SER A 106 -29.24 -19.61 1.66
N GLN A 107 -28.28 -20.40 1.20
CA GLN A 107 -28.18 -21.84 1.49
C GLN A 107 -26.71 -22.22 1.69
N ILE A 108 -26.47 -23.26 2.46
CA ILE A 108 -25.16 -23.88 2.58
C ILE A 108 -24.79 -24.49 1.21
N PHE A 109 -23.55 -24.28 0.78
CA PHE A 109 -23.03 -24.94 -0.41
C PHE A 109 -22.29 -26.22 0.04
N LEU A 110 -22.82 -27.37 -0.34
CA LEU A 110 -22.22 -28.64 0.07
C LEU A 110 -20.81 -28.76 -0.52
N ARG A 111 -19.83 -28.95 0.35
CA ARG A 111 -18.38 -28.97 0.01
C ARG A 111 -17.93 -27.68 -0.73
N GLY A 112 -18.53 -26.55 -0.42
CA GLY A 112 -18.21 -25.26 -1.05
C GLY A 112 -18.70 -25.07 -2.49
N ASN A 113 -19.41 -26.06 -3.06
CA ASN A 113 -19.89 -25.99 -4.43
C ASN A 113 -21.24 -25.23 -4.51
N TYR A 114 -21.23 -24.05 -5.13
CA TYR A 114 -22.41 -23.18 -5.24
C TYR A 114 -23.56 -23.80 -6.06
N GLU A 115 -23.30 -24.81 -6.87
CA GLU A 115 -24.33 -25.54 -7.65
C GLU A 115 -25.06 -26.55 -6.79
N THR A 116 -24.43 -27.08 -5.74
CA THR A 116 -24.98 -28.10 -4.85
C THR A 116 -25.43 -27.46 -3.54
N LYS A 117 -26.71 -27.17 -3.44
CA LYS A 117 -27.31 -26.41 -2.34
C LYS A 117 -27.86 -27.33 -1.25
N GLY A 118 -27.51 -27.04 0.00
CA GLY A 118 -28.01 -27.70 1.20
C GLY A 118 -29.10 -26.89 1.93
N GLU A 119 -29.03 -26.92 3.26
CA GLU A 119 -29.97 -26.23 4.16
C GLU A 119 -30.05 -24.71 3.89
N LYS A 120 -31.24 -24.14 4.02
CA LYS A 120 -31.46 -22.70 3.99
C LYS A 120 -30.99 -22.07 5.28
N VAL A 121 -30.33 -20.93 5.17
CA VAL A 121 -29.84 -20.16 6.32
C VAL A 121 -30.32 -18.70 6.25
N LEU A 122 -30.48 -18.10 7.42
CA LEU A 122 -30.76 -16.66 7.58
C LEU A 122 -29.49 -15.93 8.02
N PRO A 123 -29.39 -14.62 7.84
CA PRO A 123 -28.30 -13.82 8.37
C PRO A 123 -28.18 -14.00 9.88
N LYS A 124 -27.01 -14.36 10.35
CA LYS A 124 -26.69 -14.48 11.76
C LYS A 124 -25.17 -14.34 11.97
N VAL A 125 -24.79 -13.74 13.09
CA VAL A 125 -23.38 -13.63 13.50
C VAL A 125 -22.91 -14.93 14.17
N PRO A 126 -21.58 -15.22 14.22
CA PRO A 126 -21.04 -16.40 14.87
C PRO A 126 -21.37 -16.47 16.36
N GLY A 127 -21.80 -17.64 16.84
CA GLY A 127 -22.31 -17.83 18.20
C GLY A 127 -21.23 -17.86 19.28
N PHE A 128 -19.95 -17.94 18.91
CA PHE A 128 -18.83 -17.93 19.86
C PHE A 128 -18.41 -16.52 20.32
N LEU A 129 -18.91 -15.49 19.65
CA LEU A 129 -18.74 -14.08 20.04
C LEU A 129 -20.01 -13.55 20.71
N HIS A 130 -20.00 -12.28 21.09
CA HIS A 130 -21.15 -11.61 21.69
C HIS A 130 -22.39 -11.66 20.78
N ALA A 131 -23.58 -11.61 21.40
CA ALA A 131 -24.84 -11.54 20.67
C ALA A 131 -25.00 -10.16 20.01
N PRO A 132 -25.68 -10.07 18.84
CA PRO A 132 -26.03 -8.78 18.27
C PRO A 132 -27.10 -8.09 19.13
N ASP A 133 -27.17 -6.75 19.04
CA ASP A 133 -28.28 -6.00 19.62
C ASP A 133 -29.61 -6.55 19.10
N GLN A 134 -30.60 -6.69 19.98
CA GLN A 134 -31.93 -7.23 19.64
C GLN A 134 -32.68 -6.37 18.61
N GLU A 135 -32.38 -5.07 18.54
CA GLU A 135 -32.97 -4.14 17.58
C GLU A 135 -32.18 -4.04 16.28
N ALA A 136 -31.00 -4.69 16.20
CA ALA A 136 -30.16 -4.65 15.01
C ALA A 136 -30.85 -5.33 13.81
N PRO A 137 -30.87 -4.71 12.62
CA PRO A 137 -31.53 -5.29 11.47
C PRO A 137 -30.73 -6.47 10.89
N ASP A 138 -31.46 -7.52 10.41
CA ASP A 138 -30.89 -8.71 9.74
C ASP A 138 -30.34 -8.38 8.36
N ASN A 139 -29.41 -7.45 8.28
CA ASN A 139 -28.76 -7.01 7.06
C ASN A 139 -27.31 -6.52 7.34
N ARG A 140 -26.64 -5.99 6.33
CA ARG A 140 -25.25 -5.49 6.46
C ARG A 140 -25.09 -4.35 7.46
N LEU A 141 -26.13 -3.57 7.72
CA LEU A 141 -26.07 -2.53 8.76
C LEU A 141 -25.96 -3.16 10.16
N GLY A 142 -26.80 -4.17 10.46
CA GLY A 142 -26.70 -4.88 11.72
C GLY A 142 -25.38 -5.61 11.88
N LEU A 143 -24.83 -6.21 10.80
CA LEU A 143 -23.48 -6.77 10.85
C LEU A 143 -22.41 -5.70 11.14
N ALA A 144 -22.53 -4.51 10.54
CA ALA A 144 -21.59 -3.42 10.80
C ALA A 144 -21.69 -2.90 12.25
N GLN A 145 -22.91 -2.78 12.79
CA GLN A 145 -23.13 -2.41 14.20
C GLN A 145 -22.49 -3.43 15.12
N TRP A 146 -22.71 -4.73 14.88
CA TRP A 146 -22.11 -5.81 15.66
C TRP A 146 -20.57 -5.82 15.59
N LEU A 147 -19.96 -5.52 14.43
CA LEU A 147 -18.50 -5.43 14.31
C LEU A 147 -17.89 -4.33 15.17
N VAL A 148 -18.58 -3.21 15.35
CA VAL A 148 -18.09 -2.06 16.13
C VAL A 148 -18.74 -1.98 17.54
N ASP A 149 -19.43 -3.04 17.95
CA ASP A 149 -19.98 -3.13 19.28
C ASP A 149 -18.85 -3.11 20.32
N PRO A 150 -18.97 -2.35 21.42
CA PRO A 150 -17.97 -2.34 22.48
C PRO A 150 -17.70 -3.71 23.12
N GLU A 151 -18.65 -4.64 23.06
CA GLU A 151 -18.50 -6.02 23.52
C GLU A 151 -17.70 -6.90 22.54
N ASN A 152 -17.45 -6.43 21.31
CA ASN A 152 -16.65 -7.17 20.34
C ASN A 152 -15.17 -7.18 20.74
N PRO A 153 -14.60 -8.33 21.15
CA PRO A 153 -13.23 -8.37 21.63
C PRO A 153 -12.20 -8.33 20.50
N LEU A 154 -12.58 -8.63 19.25
CA LEU A 154 -11.65 -8.83 18.15
C LEU A 154 -11.41 -7.56 17.33
N THR A 155 -12.47 -6.88 16.91
CA THR A 155 -12.33 -5.73 15.97
C THR A 155 -11.38 -4.64 16.49
N PRO A 156 -11.44 -4.19 17.76
CA PRO A 156 -10.50 -3.18 18.23
C PRO A 156 -9.06 -3.71 18.33
N ARG A 157 -8.85 -4.95 18.82
CA ARG A 157 -7.52 -5.56 18.90
C ARG A 157 -6.87 -5.73 17.53
N VAL A 158 -7.62 -6.26 16.56
CA VAL A 158 -7.15 -6.46 15.18
C VAL A 158 -6.82 -5.11 14.53
N THR A 159 -7.65 -4.10 14.74
CA THR A 159 -7.44 -2.75 14.19
C THR A 159 -6.19 -2.11 14.79
N VAL A 160 -6.05 -2.12 16.09
CA VAL A 160 -4.87 -1.59 16.81
C VAL A 160 -3.60 -2.31 16.36
N ASN A 161 -3.62 -3.65 16.33
CA ASN A 161 -2.48 -4.46 15.90
C ASN A 161 -2.02 -4.12 14.47
N ARG A 162 -2.96 -3.86 13.57
CA ARG A 162 -2.66 -3.49 12.18
C ARG A 162 -1.98 -2.13 12.09
N TRP A 163 -2.46 -1.12 12.82
CA TRP A 163 -1.81 0.19 12.88
C TRP A 163 -0.44 0.12 13.57
N TRP A 164 -0.32 -0.72 14.59
CA TRP A 164 0.97 -1.02 15.21
C TRP A 164 1.97 -1.61 14.20
N THR A 165 1.51 -2.58 13.41
CA THR A 165 2.32 -3.19 12.34
C THR A 165 2.80 -2.17 11.31
N GLU A 166 1.97 -1.21 10.92
CA GLU A 166 2.38 -0.15 9.99
C GLU A 166 3.44 0.78 10.57
N ILE A 167 3.46 0.96 11.88
CA ILE A 167 4.44 1.82 12.57
C ILE A 167 5.73 1.05 12.87
N PHE A 168 5.63 -0.13 13.46
CA PHE A 168 6.77 -0.90 13.96
C PHE A 168 7.17 -2.08 13.07
N GLY A 169 6.46 -2.33 11.98
CA GLY A 169 6.75 -3.39 11.00
C GLY A 169 6.34 -4.79 11.42
N THR A 170 6.13 -5.01 12.70
CA THR A 170 5.64 -6.27 13.26
C THR A 170 4.55 -5.95 14.26
N GLY A 171 3.42 -6.67 14.18
CA GLY A 171 2.32 -6.52 15.12
C GLY A 171 2.67 -7.03 16.52
N LEU A 172 1.93 -6.59 17.51
CA LEU A 172 1.92 -7.20 18.84
C LEU A 172 1.52 -8.68 18.72
N VAL A 173 0.53 -8.97 17.86
CA VAL A 173 0.27 -10.30 17.28
C VAL A 173 0.90 -10.34 15.90
N ARG A 174 1.88 -11.24 15.67
CA ARG A 174 2.59 -11.33 14.39
C ARG A 174 1.74 -11.86 13.26
N THR A 175 0.83 -12.77 13.58
CA THR A 175 -0.15 -13.32 12.64
C THR A 175 -1.34 -12.37 12.47
N GLY A 176 -1.11 -11.20 11.89
CA GLY A 176 -2.10 -10.11 11.81
C GLY A 176 -3.41 -10.46 11.08
N ALA A 177 -3.40 -11.55 10.29
CA ALA A 177 -4.57 -12.09 9.61
C ALA A 177 -5.29 -13.19 10.42
N ASP A 178 -4.65 -13.70 11.48
CA ASP A 178 -5.13 -14.83 12.27
C ASP A 178 -4.87 -14.60 13.76
N PHE A 179 -5.93 -14.28 14.47
CA PHE A 179 -6.01 -14.16 15.93
C PHE A 179 -6.65 -15.40 16.57
N GLY A 180 -6.96 -16.41 15.75
CA GLY A 180 -7.52 -17.69 16.16
C GLY A 180 -6.49 -18.60 16.82
N THR A 181 -6.88 -19.86 16.98
CA THR A 181 -6.06 -20.86 17.70
C THR A 181 -4.75 -21.22 16.99
N GLN A 182 -4.63 -20.95 15.70
CA GLN A 182 -3.39 -21.13 14.92
C GLN A 182 -2.51 -19.87 14.88
N GLY A 183 -3.02 -18.74 15.38
CA GLY A 183 -2.29 -17.50 15.50
C GLY A 183 -1.26 -17.50 16.63
N GLU A 184 -0.29 -16.60 16.56
CA GLU A 184 0.67 -16.39 17.64
C GLU A 184 0.01 -15.56 18.78
N ALA A 185 0.35 -15.89 20.03
CA ALA A 185 -0.02 -15.07 21.18
C ALA A 185 0.64 -13.66 21.06
N PRO A 186 -0.03 -12.62 21.56
CA PRO A 186 0.52 -11.27 21.56
C PRO A 186 1.80 -11.19 22.40
N SER A 187 2.80 -10.44 21.91
CA SER A 187 4.05 -10.23 22.65
C SER A 187 3.84 -9.41 23.94
N HIS A 188 2.86 -8.52 23.95
CA HIS A 188 2.47 -7.65 25.06
C HIS A 188 0.94 -7.63 25.17
N PRO A 189 0.32 -8.66 25.82
CA PRO A 189 -1.13 -8.80 25.86
C PRO A 189 -1.80 -7.61 26.55
N ASP A 190 -1.30 -7.18 27.69
CA ASP A 190 -1.88 -6.07 28.46
C ASP A 190 -1.83 -4.75 27.66
N LEU A 191 -0.77 -4.53 26.87
CA LEU A 191 -0.66 -3.35 26.01
C LEU A 191 -1.68 -3.40 24.87
N LEU A 192 -1.84 -4.56 24.23
CA LEU A 192 -2.83 -4.74 23.17
C LEU A 192 -4.24 -4.49 23.69
N ASP A 193 -4.57 -5.04 24.85
CA ASP A 193 -5.87 -4.90 25.47
C ASP A 193 -6.15 -3.45 25.88
N TRP A 194 -5.16 -2.81 26.51
CA TRP A 194 -5.28 -1.42 26.90
C TRP A 194 -5.49 -0.48 25.70
N LEU A 195 -4.69 -0.64 24.64
CA LEU A 195 -4.84 0.14 23.40
C LEU A 195 -6.18 -0.11 22.73
N ALA A 196 -6.69 -1.35 22.76
CA ALA A 196 -7.98 -1.70 22.16
C ALA A 196 -9.15 -1.04 22.91
N VAL A 197 -9.14 -1.06 24.24
CA VAL A 197 -10.15 -0.41 25.08
C VAL A 197 -10.10 1.11 24.90
N ASP A 198 -8.91 1.72 25.02
CA ASP A 198 -8.74 3.16 24.83
C ASP A 198 -9.17 3.63 23.42
N PHE A 199 -8.91 2.83 22.38
CA PHE A 199 -9.34 3.14 21.04
C PHE A 199 -10.87 3.21 20.89
N VAL A 200 -11.61 2.29 21.54
CA VAL A 200 -13.07 2.29 21.60
C VAL A 200 -13.58 3.51 22.39
N GLU A 201 -13.05 3.74 23.59
CA GLU A 201 -13.41 4.87 24.47
C GLU A 201 -13.17 6.23 23.80
N GLN A 202 -12.18 6.31 22.91
CA GLN A 202 -11.89 7.49 22.11
C GLN A 202 -12.73 7.59 20.83
N ASN A 203 -13.85 6.87 20.74
CA ASN A 203 -14.76 6.83 19.60
C ASN A 203 -14.07 6.40 18.31
N TRP A 204 -13.25 5.36 18.36
CA TRP A 204 -12.53 4.79 17.19
C TRP A 204 -11.66 5.80 16.46
N SER A 205 -11.08 6.77 17.20
CA SER A 205 -10.29 7.85 16.60
C SER A 205 -8.89 7.41 16.23
N MET A 206 -8.68 7.07 14.96
CA MET A 206 -7.37 6.74 14.39
C MET A 206 -6.31 7.81 14.67
N LYS A 207 -6.68 9.09 14.58
CA LYS A 207 -5.73 10.19 14.84
C LYS A 207 -5.24 10.21 16.27
N LYS A 208 -6.10 9.91 17.23
CA LYS A 208 -5.73 9.87 18.64
C LYS A 208 -4.83 8.66 18.90
N LEU A 209 -5.20 7.47 18.41
CA LEU A 209 -4.39 6.25 18.51
C LEU A 209 -3.00 6.47 17.93
N LEU A 210 -2.88 6.98 16.70
CA LEU A 210 -1.59 7.26 16.08
C LEU A 210 -0.77 8.28 16.86
N LYS A 211 -1.40 9.37 17.33
CA LYS A 211 -0.73 10.38 18.15
C LYS A 211 -0.16 9.77 19.43
N GLN A 212 -0.91 8.92 20.11
CA GLN A 212 -0.51 8.24 21.32
C GLN A 212 0.70 7.34 21.11
N ILE A 213 0.68 6.54 20.03
CA ILE A 213 1.79 5.65 19.66
C ILE A 213 3.05 6.46 19.35
N VAL A 214 2.96 7.50 18.50
CA VAL A 214 4.14 8.25 18.05
C VAL A 214 4.71 9.18 19.13
N LEU A 215 3.96 9.49 20.17
CA LEU A 215 4.45 10.23 21.34
C LEU A 215 5.02 9.31 22.44
N SER A 216 4.95 8.00 22.28
CA SER A 216 5.48 7.05 23.27
C SER A 216 7.01 7.02 23.27
N SER A 217 7.58 6.67 24.43
CA SER A 217 9.02 6.42 24.55
C SER A 217 9.48 5.26 23.66
N THR A 218 8.62 4.28 23.40
CA THR A 218 8.89 3.16 22.49
C THR A 218 9.12 3.63 21.07
N TYR A 219 8.33 4.58 20.59
CA TYR A 219 8.53 5.16 19.26
C TYR A 219 9.78 6.04 19.18
N ALA A 220 10.11 6.74 20.25
CA ALA A 220 11.25 7.64 20.33
C ALA A 220 12.62 6.92 20.52
N GLN A 221 12.64 5.60 20.60
CA GLN A 221 13.88 4.83 20.74
C GLN A 221 14.77 4.94 19.50
N SER A 222 16.08 4.86 19.73
CA SER A 222 17.07 4.78 18.67
C SER A 222 16.98 3.43 17.93
N PRO A 223 17.17 3.38 16.61
CA PRO A 223 17.29 2.12 15.86
C PRO A 223 18.64 1.42 16.04
N ARG A 224 19.62 2.08 16.68
CA ARG A 224 20.95 1.51 16.92
C ARG A 224 20.85 0.30 17.84
N ILE A 225 21.54 -0.78 17.45
CA ILE A 225 21.59 -2.02 18.23
C ILE A 225 22.91 -2.12 18.99
N SER A 226 22.83 -2.31 20.31
CA SER A 226 24.00 -2.73 21.08
C SER A 226 24.23 -4.23 20.94
N PRO A 227 25.48 -4.73 21.10
CA PRO A 227 25.75 -6.17 21.08
C PRO A 227 24.88 -6.97 22.06
N ASP A 228 24.67 -6.44 23.27
CA ASP A 228 23.82 -7.00 24.30
C ASP A 228 22.36 -7.14 23.86
N ASN A 229 21.79 -6.08 23.29
CA ASN A 229 20.43 -6.07 22.79
C ASN A 229 20.21 -7.03 21.62
N LYS A 230 21.24 -7.16 20.75
CA LYS A 230 21.21 -8.12 19.64
C LYS A 230 21.12 -9.56 20.13
N THR A 231 21.75 -9.87 21.25
CA THR A 231 21.73 -11.21 21.85
C THR A 231 20.43 -11.48 22.62
N LYS A 232 19.93 -10.49 23.37
CA LYS A 232 18.73 -10.64 24.23
C LYS A 232 17.43 -10.69 23.43
N ASP A 233 17.31 -9.88 22.39
CA ASP A 233 16.12 -9.80 21.57
C ASP A 233 16.49 -9.61 20.08
N PRO A 234 16.97 -10.65 19.42
CA PRO A 234 17.43 -10.56 18.02
C PRO A 234 16.32 -10.15 17.07
N GLN A 235 15.09 -10.56 17.32
CA GLN A 235 13.91 -10.27 16.50
C GLN A 235 13.17 -8.98 16.92
N ASN A 236 13.69 -8.25 17.93
CA ASN A 236 13.06 -7.04 18.47
C ASN A 236 11.58 -7.25 18.91
N ARG A 237 11.27 -8.41 19.47
CA ARG A 237 9.92 -8.74 19.97
C ARG A 237 9.54 -7.92 21.20
N LEU A 238 10.53 -7.56 22.02
CA LEU A 238 10.35 -6.77 23.23
C LEU A 238 10.49 -5.26 22.97
N LEU A 239 10.67 -4.85 21.71
CA LEU A 239 10.78 -3.45 21.29
C LEU A 239 11.87 -2.68 22.04
N ILE A 240 13.03 -3.30 22.23
CA ILE A 240 14.18 -2.69 22.92
C ILE A 240 14.94 -1.66 22.05
N ARG A 241 14.51 -1.49 20.80
CA ARG A 241 14.96 -0.47 19.85
C ARG A 241 13.85 -0.12 18.87
N PHE A 242 13.96 1.02 18.19
CA PHE A 242 13.08 1.27 17.05
C PHE A 242 13.46 0.35 15.88
N PRO A 243 12.49 -0.31 15.22
CA PRO A 243 12.80 -1.18 14.09
C PRO A 243 13.18 -0.37 12.85
N LYS A 244 14.22 -0.81 12.13
CA LYS A 244 14.51 -0.29 10.79
C LYS A 244 13.61 -0.98 9.77
N LEU A 245 12.81 -0.19 9.05
CA LEU A 245 11.77 -0.70 8.16
C LEU A 245 11.92 -0.09 6.76
N ARG A 246 11.99 -0.92 5.74
CA ARG A 246 11.88 -0.46 4.37
C ARG A 246 10.47 0.12 4.13
N LEU A 247 10.40 1.24 3.44
CA LEU A 247 9.16 1.86 3.02
C LEU A 247 8.37 0.94 2.07
N SER A 248 7.05 1.12 1.99
CA SER A 248 6.23 0.43 0.98
C SER A 248 6.59 0.87 -0.44
N ALA A 249 6.28 0.06 -1.42
CA ALA A 249 6.54 0.35 -2.84
C ALA A 249 6.02 1.74 -3.25
N GLU A 250 4.80 2.05 -2.82
CA GLU A 250 4.17 3.34 -3.09
C GLU A 250 4.91 4.49 -2.42
N ALA A 251 5.33 4.29 -1.16
CA ALA A 251 6.04 5.31 -0.40
C ALA A 251 7.46 5.56 -0.91
N ILE A 252 8.17 4.53 -1.39
CA ILE A 252 9.51 4.69 -2.01
C ILE A 252 9.42 5.61 -3.22
N ARG A 253 8.47 5.35 -4.13
CA ARG A 253 8.30 6.20 -5.32
C ARG A 253 7.85 7.61 -4.95
N ASP A 254 6.88 7.74 -4.05
CA ASP A 254 6.36 9.05 -3.62
C ASP A 254 7.45 9.87 -2.90
N ASN A 255 8.29 9.21 -2.07
CA ASN A 255 9.43 9.85 -1.41
C ASN A 255 10.46 10.36 -2.43
N ALA A 256 10.85 9.55 -3.40
CA ALA A 256 11.78 9.99 -4.45
C ALA A 256 11.25 11.21 -5.21
N LEU A 257 9.97 11.20 -5.60
CA LEU A 257 9.31 12.33 -6.25
C LEU A 257 9.25 13.58 -5.36
N ALA A 258 8.97 13.41 -4.08
CA ALA A 258 8.93 14.52 -3.11
C ALA A 258 10.32 15.15 -2.92
N VAL A 259 11.34 14.32 -2.73
CA VAL A 259 12.74 14.74 -2.61
C VAL A 259 13.20 15.44 -3.90
N GLY A 260 12.82 14.92 -5.07
CA GLY A 260 13.06 15.54 -6.37
C GLY A 260 12.26 16.83 -6.62
N GLY A 261 11.24 17.13 -5.78
CA GLY A 261 10.36 18.29 -5.98
C GLY A 261 9.34 18.12 -7.10
N LEU A 262 9.01 16.88 -7.45
CA LEU A 262 8.12 16.55 -8.58
C LEU A 262 6.74 16.07 -8.13
N LEU A 263 6.59 15.60 -6.89
CA LEU A 263 5.35 14.98 -6.41
C LEU A 263 4.15 15.93 -6.56
N THR A 264 3.14 15.47 -7.28
CA THR A 264 1.85 16.17 -7.42
C THR A 264 0.92 15.73 -6.29
N PRO A 265 0.50 16.64 -5.38
CA PRO A 265 -0.31 16.30 -4.21
C PRO A 265 -1.81 16.19 -4.50
N ALA A 266 -2.25 16.35 -5.76
CA ALA A 266 -3.66 16.34 -6.14
C ALA A 266 -4.37 15.06 -5.66
N LEU A 267 -5.53 15.23 -5.00
CA LEU A 267 -6.39 14.16 -4.51
C LEU A 267 -7.53 13.87 -5.50
N GLY A 268 -7.92 12.59 -5.59
CA GLY A 268 -9.02 12.15 -6.47
C GLY A 268 -8.64 12.15 -7.95
N GLY A 269 -9.62 11.98 -8.83
CA GLY A 269 -9.43 12.01 -10.28
C GLY A 269 -9.04 10.64 -10.89
N PRO A 270 -8.72 10.61 -12.20
CA PRO A 270 -8.45 9.40 -12.95
C PRO A 270 -7.11 8.75 -12.52
N PRO A 271 -6.91 7.45 -12.85
CA PRO A 271 -5.64 6.78 -12.59
C PRO A 271 -4.50 7.41 -13.40
N ALA A 272 -3.30 7.37 -12.83
CA ALA A 272 -2.06 7.75 -13.48
C ALA A 272 -1.38 6.52 -14.11
N TYR A 273 -0.67 6.75 -15.20
CA TYR A 273 0.10 5.74 -15.94
C TYR A 273 1.59 6.11 -15.90
N PRO A 274 2.34 5.73 -14.86
CA PRO A 274 3.77 6.01 -14.79
C PRO A 274 4.55 5.37 -15.96
N PRO A 275 5.76 5.85 -16.26
CA PRO A 275 6.60 5.20 -17.28
C PRO A 275 6.86 3.74 -16.96
N GLN A 276 6.81 2.90 -17.98
CA GLN A 276 7.18 1.48 -17.89
C GLN A 276 7.80 1.04 -19.21
N PRO A 277 8.57 -0.06 -19.24
CA PRO A 277 9.09 -0.62 -20.47
C PRO A 277 7.98 -0.99 -21.46
N ASP A 278 8.27 -0.85 -22.76
CA ASP A 278 7.36 -1.27 -23.81
C ASP A 278 7.12 -2.78 -23.80
N GLY A 279 5.98 -3.20 -24.34
CA GLY A 279 5.62 -4.61 -24.50
C GLY A 279 5.13 -5.32 -23.24
N ILE A 280 5.25 -4.69 -22.07
CA ILE A 280 4.78 -5.27 -20.82
C ILE A 280 3.24 -5.26 -20.73
N TRP A 281 2.56 -4.23 -21.20
CA TRP A 281 1.11 -4.13 -21.20
C TRP A 281 0.50 -4.99 -22.30
N TRP A 282 0.06 -6.20 -21.95
CA TRP A 282 -0.51 -7.12 -22.93
C TRP A 282 -1.84 -6.59 -23.50
N ILE A 283 -1.94 -6.60 -24.81
CA ILE A 283 -3.12 -6.20 -25.58
C ILE A 283 -3.68 -7.46 -26.23
N ARG A 284 -4.93 -7.79 -25.91
CA ARG A 284 -5.63 -8.96 -26.49
C ARG A 284 -6.03 -8.72 -27.94
N ASP A 285 -6.50 -7.52 -28.24
CA ASP A 285 -7.02 -7.11 -29.53
C ASP A 285 -6.92 -5.59 -29.69
N ASP A 286 -7.20 -5.07 -30.87
CA ASP A 286 -7.14 -3.63 -31.17
C ASP A 286 -8.11 -2.78 -30.35
N LYS A 287 -9.11 -3.39 -29.71
CA LYS A 287 -10.10 -2.73 -28.84
C LYS A 287 -9.66 -2.68 -27.38
N SER A 288 -8.58 -3.40 -27.02
CA SER A 288 -8.04 -3.39 -25.66
C SER A 288 -7.42 -2.04 -25.33
N PRO A 289 -7.61 -1.52 -24.10
CA PRO A 289 -6.99 -0.26 -23.70
C PRO A 289 -5.47 -0.34 -23.82
N ARG A 290 -4.87 0.62 -24.51
CA ARG A 290 -3.41 0.75 -24.59
C ARG A 290 -2.88 1.46 -23.35
N TYR A 291 -1.65 1.14 -22.98
CA TYR A 291 -0.93 1.89 -21.97
C TYR A 291 -0.35 3.14 -22.61
N VAL A 292 -0.83 4.30 -22.21
CA VAL A 292 -0.30 5.58 -22.64
C VAL A 292 0.28 6.26 -21.41
N THR A 293 1.60 6.39 -21.36
CA THR A 293 2.28 7.05 -20.24
C THR A 293 1.72 8.45 -20.01
N SER A 294 1.37 8.74 -18.77
CA SER A 294 0.89 10.05 -18.37
C SER A 294 1.97 11.13 -18.55
N THR A 295 1.54 12.34 -18.90
CA THR A 295 2.39 13.53 -19.11
C THR A 295 2.10 14.60 -18.08
N GLY A 296 2.99 15.60 -17.94
CA GLY A 296 2.85 16.71 -17.02
C GLY A 296 2.64 16.27 -15.57
N GLU A 297 1.79 16.97 -14.83
CA GLU A 297 1.50 16.69 -13.41
C GLU A 297 0.93 15.29 -13.18
N GLN A 298 0.19 14.73 -14.12
CA GLN A 298 -0.37 13.38 -14.01
C GLN A 298 0.71 12.29 -13.93
N ARG A 299 1.88 12.52 -14.53
CA ARG A 299 3.03 11.62 -14.48
C ARG A 299 3.59 11.46 -13.06
N TYR A 300 3.52 12.53 -12.27
CA TYR A 300 4.12 12.63 -10.95
C TYR A 300 3.11 12.53 -9.79
N ARG A 301 1.90 12.05 -10.08
CA ARG A 301 0.91 11.80 -9.04
C ARG A 301 1.37 10.74 -8.05
N ARG A 302 0.83 10.80 -6.83
CA ARG A 302 1.07 9.79 -5.80
C ARG A 302 0.82 8.38 -6.33
N SER A 303 1.64 7.44 -5.91
CA SER A 303 1.58 6.03 -6.35
C SER A 303 0.24 5.35 -6.06
N LEU A 304 -0.52 5.87 -5.09
CA LEU A 304 -1.91 5.45 -4.83
C LEU A 304 -2.79 5.52 -6.09
N TYR A 305 -2.52 6.44 -7.01
CA TYR A 305 -3.27 6.65 -8.25
C TYR A 305 -2.72 5.86 -9.44
N THR A 306 -1.64 5.10 -9.28
CA THR A 306 -1.11 4.25 -10.36
C THR A 306 -2.16 3.26 -10.82
N ILE A 307 -2.35 3.16 -12.14
CA ILE A 307 -3.27 2.18 -12.72
C ILE A 307 -2.94 0.77 -12.27
N TRP A 308 -3.96 0.03 -11.85
CA TRP A 308 -3.82 -1.33 -11.36
C TRP A 308 -4.69 -2.28 -12.19
N ARG A 309 -4.08 -3.26 -12.80
CA ARG A 309 -4.79 -4.38 -13.41
C ARG A 309 -4.44 -5.66 -12.66
N ARG A 310 -5.44 -6.49 -12.40
CA ARG A 310 -5.23 -7.77 -11.70
C ARG A 310 -4.16 -8.65 -12.35
N THR A 311 -4.15 -8.70 -13.69
CA THR A 311 -3.17 -9.47 -14.48
C THR A 311 -1.86 -8.72 -14.70
N TYR A 312 -1.72 -7.51 -14.17
CA TYR A 312 -0.68 -6.61 -14.59
C TYR A 312 -0.35 -5.55 -13.53
N LEU A 313 0.61 -5.87 -12.70
CA LEU A 313 1.15 -4.94 -11.73
C LEU A 313 2.26 -4.10 -12.39
N HIS A 314 2.31 -2.81 -12.10
CA HIS A 314 3.40 -1.96 -12.56
C HIS A 314 4.76 -2.51 -12.08
N PRO A 315 5.76 -2.70 -12.97
CA PRO A 315 7.01 -3.40 -12.65
C PRO A 315 7.73 -2.85 -11.43
N THR A 316 7.85 -1.53 -11.33
CA THR A 316 8.48 -0.85 -10.19
C THR A 316 7.79 -1.18 -8.87
N LEU A 317 6.45 -1.14 -8.84
CA LEU A 317 5.70 -1.49 -7.63
C LEU A 317 5.84 -2.97 -7.28
N SER A 318 5.85 -3.85 -8.31
CA SER A 318 6.08 -5.29 -8.13
C SER A 318 7.46 -5.57 -7.54
N ASN A 319 8.51 -4.92 -8.03
CA ASN A 319 9.87 -5.10 -7.54
C ASN A 319 10.03 -4.70 -6.06
N PHE A 320 9.18 -3.79 -5.57
CA PHE A 320 9.14 -3.37 -4.17
C PHE A 320 8.03 -4.03 -3.36
N ASP A 321 7.61 -5.24 -3.73
CA ASP A 321 6.67 -6.09 -2.99
C ASP A 321 5.25 -5.52 -2.85
N ALA A 322 4.80 -4.68 -3.77
CA ALA A 322 3.40 -4.26 -3.77
C ALA A 322 2.48 -5.49 -4.00
N PRO A 323 1.39 -5.65 -3.25
CA PRO A 323 0.49 -6.79 -3.40
C PRO A 323 -0.20 -6.77 -4.77
N ASN A 324 -0.46 -7.95 -5.33
CA ASN A 324 -1.14 -8.08 -6.62
C ASN A 324 -2.64 -7.71 -6.58
N ARG A 325 -3.22 -7.57 -5.39
CA ARG A 325 -4.65 -7.24 -5.14
C ARG A 325 -5.63 -8.27 -5.72
N VAL A 326 -5.20 -9.50 -5.94
CA VAL A 326 -6.07 -10.60 -6.37
C VAL A 326 -6.88 -11.12 -5.19
N THR A 327 -6.25 -11.19 -4.03
CA THR A 327 -6.84 -11.56 -2.75
C THR A 327 -6.54 -10.50 -1.71
N CYS A 328 -7.33 -10.47 -0.64
CA CYS A 328 -7.03 -9.65 0.52
C CYS A 328 -5.70 -10.10 1.13
N SER A 329 -4.80 -9.17 1.37
CA SER A 329 -3.55 -9.41 2.09
C SER A 329 -3.52 -8.52 3.32
N ALA A 330 -3.51 -9.12 4.50
CA ALA A 330 -3.40 -8.41 5.76
C ALA A 330 -1.97 -7.92 5.99
N ASP A 331 -0.99 -8.71 5.53
CA ASP A 331 0.43 -8.42 5.67
C ASP A 331 1.09 -8.21 4.30
N ARG A 332 1.97 -7.22 4.21
CA ARG A 332 2.77 -6.96 3.02
C ARG A 332 4.20 -7.42 3.26
N GLY A 333 4.70 -8.31 2.40
CA GLY A 333 6.11 -8.69 2.39
C GLY A 333 7.00 -7.46 2.20
N ARG A 334 8.21 -7.50 2.79
CA ARG A 334 9.25 -6.49 2.62
C ARG A 334 10.57 -7.21 2.40
N THR A 335 10.94 -7.38 1.14
CA THR A 335 12.22 -8.00 0.76
C THR A 335 13.28 -6.93 0.51
N ASN A 336 14.53 -7.32 0.52
CA ASN A 336 15.64 -6.49 0.08
C ASN A 336 16.44 -7.27 -0.97
N THR A 337 16.36 -6.83 -2.23
CA THR A 337 16.95 -7.56 -3.36
C THR A 337 17.85 -6.65 -4.20
N PRO A 338 18.87 -7.20 -4.87
CA PRO A 338 19.69 -6.45 -5.82
C PRO A 338 18.87 -5.79 -6.95
N LEU A 339 17.75 -6.42 -7.35
CA LEU A 339 16.87 -5.88 -8.38
C LEU A 339 16.22 -4.56 -7.94
N GLN A 340 15.93 -4.40 -6.64
CA GLN A 340 15.39 -3.15 -6.10
C GLN A 340 16.43 -2.01 -6.23
N ALA A 341 17.70 -2.27 -5.92
CA ALA A 341 18.77 -1.30 -6.13
C ALA A 341 18.94 -0.93 -7.62
N LEU A 342 18.90 -1.92 -8.51
CA LEU A 342 18.92 -1.67 -9.96
C LEU A 342 17.72 -0.84 -10.42
N THR A 343 16.55 -1.06 -9.86
CA THR A 343 15.34 -0.28 -10.18
C THR A 343 15.51 1.18 -9.76
N LEU A 344 16.00 1.46 -8.55
CA LEU A 344 16.27 2.83 -8.10
C LEU A 344 17.29 3.57 -9.00
N MET A 345 18.25 2.84 -9.55
CA MET A 345 19.31 3.40 -10.38
C MET A 345 18.93 3.60 -11.87
N ASN A 346 17.92 2.87 -12.37
CA ASN A 346 17.69 2.79 -13.82
C ASN A 346 16.24 3.05 -14.25
N ASP A 347 15.25 2.95 -13.35
CA ASP A 347 13.86 3.21 -13.72
C ASP A 347 13.66 4.70 -14.02
N PRO A 348 13.01 5.05 -15.14
CA PRO A 348 12.85 6.43 -15.59
C PRO A 348 12.32 7.38 -14.50
N ILE A 349 11.40 6.92 -13.65
CA ILE A 349 10.79 7.80 -12.64
C ILE A 349 11.79 8.18 -11.53
N PHE A 350 12.69 7.26 -11.15
CA PHE A 350 13.74 7.55 -10.17
C PHE A 350 14.85 8.40 -10.76
N LEU A 351 15.16 8.21 -12.06
CA LEU A 351 16.11 9.07 -12.76
C LEU A 351 15.60 10.50 -12.89
N GLU A 352 14.32 10.67 -13.21
CA GLU A 352 13.64 11.99 -13.22
C GLU A 352 13.64 12.63 -11.84
N ALA A 353 13.36 11.86 -10.77
CA ALA A 353 13.43 12.35 -9.41
C ALA A 353 14.86 12.77 -9.02
N GLY A 354 15.86 11.98 -9.40
CA GLY A 354 17.28 12.31 -9.23
C GLY A 354 17.69 13.58 -9.98
N PHE A 355 17.20 13.76 -11.20
CA PHE A 355 17.41 14.99 -11.95
C PHE A 355 16.75 16.21 -11.26
N GLY A 356 15.54 16.05 -10.75
CA GLY A 356 14.86 17.09 -9.97
C GLY A 356 15.66 17.49 -8.72
N LEU A 357 16.16 16.51 -7.96
CA LEU A 357 17.02 16.76 -6.80
C LEU A 357 18.33 17.44 -7.21
N ALA A 358 18.97 16.97 -8.30
CA ALA A 358 20.18 17.58 -8.82
C ALA A 358 20.00 19.07 -9.15
N ARG A 359 18.89 19.45 -9.76
CA ARG A 359 18.56 20.86 -10.01
C ARG A 359 18.46 21.66 -8.73
N ARG A 360 17.74 21.14 -7.73
CA ARG A 360 17.60 21.81 -6.42
C ARG A 360 18.95 21.98 -5.73
N MET A 361 19.85 20.99 -5.83
CA MET A 361 21.22 21.08 -5.29
C MET A 361 22.08 22.06 -6.08
N PHE A 362 21.95 22.08 -7.42
CA PHE A 362 22.66 23.02 -8.29
C PHE A 362 22.27 24.47 -7.98
N ASP A 363 20.99 24.75 -7.81
CA ASP A 363 20.53 26.10 -7.45
C ASP A 363 21.02 26.53 -6.05
N ARG A 364 21.14 25.59 -5.11
CA ARG A 364 21.71 25.83 -3.77
C ARG A 364 23.23 26.02 -3.77
N SER A 365 23.92 25.45 -4.75
CA SER A 365 25.37 25.62 -4.88
C SER A 365 25.81 27.03 -5.32
N LYS A 366 24.87 27.83 -5.80
CA LYS A 366 25.10 29.26 -6.14
C LYS A 366 24.81 30.13 -4.90
N PRO A 367 25.72 31.01 -4.42
CA PRO A 367 26.98 31.45 -5.02
C PRO A 367 28.25 30.88 -4.40
N ASN A 368 28.46 29.67 -4.02
CA ASN A 368 29.77 29.05 -3.69
C ASN A 368 29.81 28.06 -2.54
N SER A 369 28.79 27.28 -2.28
CA SER A 369 28.93 26.28 -1.22
C SER A 369 28.50 24.86 -1.66
N ILE A 370 29.47 24.10 -2.22
CA ILE A 370 29.30 22.66 -2.48
C ILE A 370 28.84 21.95 -1.20
N LYS A 371 29.40 22.30 -0.04
CA LYS A 371 29.04 21.73 1.26
C LYS A 371 27.59 21.97 1.62
N GLU A 372 27.05 23.17 1.37
CA GLU A 372 25.64 23.49 1.63
C GLU A 372 24.70 22.75 0.69
N ALA A 373 25.07 22.58 -0.59
CA ALA A 373 24.28 21.81 -1.54
C ALA A 373 24.24 20.31 -1.17
N ILE A 374 25.38 19.74 -0.74
CA ILE A 374 25.45 18.35 -0.23
C ILE A 374 24.57 18.21 1.01
N ARG A 375 24.73 19.09 2.00
CA ARG A 375 23.93 19.08 3.22
C ARG A 375 22.44 19.16 2.90
N PHE A 376 22.04 20.07 2.01
CA PHE A 376 20.66 20.23 1.58
C PHE A 376 20.09 18.94 0.95
N GLY A 377 20.76 18.35 -0.05
CA GLY A 377 20.33 17.13 -0.70
C GLY A 377 20.26 15.95 0.27
N PHE A 378 21.26 15.82 1.14
CA PHE A 378 21.34 14.77 2.14
C PHE A 378 20.20 14.88 3.18
N CYS A 379 19.97 16.09 3.75
CA CYS A 379 18.87 16.31 4.69
C CYS A 379 17.49 16.05 4.08
N LEU A 380 17.29 16.40 2.80
CA LEU A 380 16.04 16.09 2.11
C LEU A 380 15.81 14.59 1.95
N SER A 381 16.88 13.83 1.71
CA SER A 381 16.79 12.40 1.45
C SER A 381 16.70 11.59 2.75
N THR A 382 17.39 11.98 3.82
CA THR A 382 17.57 11.17 5.03
C THR A 382 17.02 11.81 6.30
N THR A 383 16.54 13.06 6.26
CA THR A 383 16.05 13.86 7.40
C THR A 383 17.09 14.19 8.49
N ARG A 384 18.36 13.86 8.28
CA ARG A 384 19.51 14.20 9.18
C ARG A 384 20.60 14.95 8.44
N ASN A 385 21.51 15.57 9.19
CA ASN A 385 22.73 16.13 8.62
C ASN A 385 23.73 15.01 8.26
N PRO A 386 24.48 15.16 7.14
CA PRO A 386 25.61 14.26 6.87
C PRO A 386 26.73 14.47 7.88
N ASP A 387 27.42 13.41 8.24
CA ASP A 387 28.68 13.52 8.97
C ASP A 387 29.84 13.97 8.07
N GLN A 388 31.07 14.11 8.65
CA GLN A 388 32.21 14.57 7.89
C GLN A 388 32.63 13.57 6.81
N THR A 389 32.59 12.27 7.11
CA THR A 389 32.95 11.18 6.17
C THR A 389 31.98 11.14 4.98
N GLU A 390 30.68 11.22 5.26
CA GLU A 390 29.63 11.27 4.23
C GLU A 390 29.77 12.53 3.36
N THR A 391 30.03 13.68 3.99
CA THR A 391 30.24 14.94 3.27
C THR A 391 31.46 14.87 2.34
N ASP A 392 32.55 14.30 2.80
CA ASP A 392 33.80 14.19 2.03
C ASP A 392 33.65 13.20 0.88
N ALA A 393 32.99 12.05 1.10
CA ALA A 393 32.70 11.08 0.04
C ALA A 393 31.81 11.66 -1.07
N LEU A 394 30.73 12.38 -0.70
CA LEU A 394 29.84 13.02 -1.68
C LEU A 394 30.54 14.18 -2.41
N ARG A 395 31.41 14.92 -1.74
CA ARG A 395 32.24 15.95 -2.37
C ARG A 395 33.21 15.35 -3.39
N GLU A 396 33.91 14.29 -3.01
CA GLU A 396 34.82 13.58 -3.93
C GLU A 396 34.10 13.07 -5.17
N LEU A 397 32.92 12.45 -4.98
CA LEU A 397 32.05 12.02 -6.10
C LEU A 397 31.70 13.19 -7.02
N TYR A 398 31.25 14.31 -6.44
CA TYR A 398 30.93 15.52 -7.19
C TYR A 398 32.11 16.03 -8.00
N GLU A 399 33.27 16.22 -7.36
CA GLU A 399 34.47 16.75 -8.00
C GLU A 399 35.02 15.81 -9.09
N LYS A 400 35.01 14.49 -8.86
CA LYS A 400 35.38 13.49 -9.85
C LYS A 400 34.45 13.54 -11.07
N SER A 401 33.15 13.63 -10.83
CA SER A 401 32.14 13.74 -11.87
C SER A 401 32.27 15.04 -12.65
N LEU A 402 32.49 16.16 -11.96
CA LEU A 402 32.71 17.45 -12.60
C LEU A 402 33.93 17.45 -13.50
N ARG A 403 35.07 16.92 -13.03
CA ARG A 403 36.28 16.76 -13.85
C ARG A 403 36.01 15.95 -15.13
N LYS A 404 35.22 14.87 -15.03
CA LYS A 404 34.81 14.06 -16.17
C LYS A 404 33.97 14.85 -17.17
N PHE A 405 32.89 15.46 -16.70
CA PHE A 405 31.92 16.16 -17.56
C PHE A 405 32.44 17.50 -18.11
N SER A 406 33.37 18.15 -17.40
CA SER A 406 34.05 19.34 -17.96
C SER A 406 35.00 19.02 -19.12
N LYS A 407 35.53 17.77 -19.18
CA LYS A 407 36.35 17.30 -20.32
C LYS A 407 35.49 16.77 -21.45
N ASP A 408 34.31 16.28 -21.18
CA ASP A 408 33.40 15.67 -22.16
C ASP A 408 31.97 16.21 -21.92
N GLY A 409 31.75 17.39 -22.48
CA GLY A 409 30.46 18.08 -22.41
C GLY A 409 29.33 17.35 -23.14
N ASP A 410 29.66 16.61 -24.21
CA ASP A 410 28.69 15.82 -24.95
C ASP A 410 28.13 14.69 -24.13
N SER A 411 28.97 13.99 -23.37
CA SER A 411 28.53 12.96 -22.43
C SER A 411 27.67 13.55 -21.31
N ALA A 412 27.99 14.74 -20.79
CA ALA A 412 27.14 15.44 -19.81
C ALA A 412 25.75 15.75 -20.38
N TYR A 413 25.70 16.31 -21.57
CA TYR A 413 24.45 16.65 -22.24
C TYR A 413 23.59 15.41 -22.54
N LYS A 414 24.21 14.35 -23.09
CA LYS A 414 23.52 13.06 -23.35
C LYS A 414 22.95 12.45 -22.06
N LEU A 415 23.74 12.44 -20.98
CA LEU A 415 23.28 11.96 -19.69
C LEU A 415 22.04 12.73 -19.22
N LEU A 416 22.12 14.06 -19.14
CA LEU A 416 21.00 14.86 -18.67
C LEU A 416 19.75 14.70 -19.52
N ASN A 417 19.89 14.61 -20.85
CA ASN A 417 18.75 14.36 -21.72
C ASN A 417 18.12 12.97 -21.54
N SER A 418 18.91 11.96 -21.17
CA SER A 418 18.38 10.61 -20.96
C SER A 418 17.63 10.46 -19.62
N VAL A 419 17.96 11.29 -18.61
CA VAL A 419 17.41 11.16 -17.25
C VAL A 419 16.35 12.19 -16.88
N ARG A 420 16.22 13.29 -17.63
CA ARG A 420 15.31 14.38 -17.29
C ARG A 420 13.83 14.09 -17.56
N GLY A 421 13.52 13.07 -18.36
CA GLY A 421 12.16 12.78 -18.80
C GLY A 421 11.54 13.99 -19.53
N GLU A 422 10.42 14.47 -19.01
CA GLU A 422 9.72 15.67 -19.54
C GLU A 422 10.23 16.99 -18.95
N LEU A 423 11.16 16.94 -18.00
CA LEU A 423 11.65 18.15 -17.33
C LEU A 423 12.56 18.96 -18.26
N ALA A 424 12.45 20.28 -18.18
CA ALA A 424 13.37 21.18 -18.87
C ALA A 424 14.78 21.11 -18.23
N LEU A 425 15.84 21.25 -19.04
CA LEU A 425 17.21 21.32 -18.53
C LEU A 425 17.42 22.51 -17.60
N GLY A 426 16.75 23.63 -17.87
CA GLY A 426 16.77 24.84 -17.05
C GLY A 426 15.61 25.77 -17.40
N VAL A 427 15.41 26.83 -16.63
CA VAL A 427 14.47 27.92 -16.94
C VAL A 427 15.01 28.77 -18.10
N SER A 428 16.35 28.89 -18.19
CA SER A 428 17.08 29.49 -19.29
C SER A 428 18.03 28.46 -19.91
N PRO A 429 18.48 28.63 -21.15
CA PRO A 429 19.48 27.74 -21.74
C PRO A 429 20.74 27.73 -20.87
N LEU A 430 21.15 26.52 -20.45
CA LEU A 430 22.38 26.31 -19.69
C LEU A 430 23.58 26.36 -20.65
N ASN A 431 24.65 27.01 -20.23
CA ASN A 431 25.94 26.94 -20.92
C ASN A 431 26.67 25.61 -20.66
N ALA A 432 27.73 25.32 -21.38
CA ALA A 432 28.48 24.06 -21.28
C ALA A 432 29.00 23.77 -19.86
N SER A 433 29.43 24.82 -19.14
CA SER A 433 29.91 24.71 -17.75
C SER A 433 28.78 24.34 -16.81
N GLU A 434 27.60 24.97 -16.93
CA GLU A 434 26.41 24.67 -16.13
C GLU A 434 25.87 23.27 -16.40
N ILE A 435 25.96 22.79 -17.64
CA ILE A 435 25.59 21.41 -18.00
C ILE A 435 26.52 20.41 -17.28
N ALA A 436 27.84 20.66 -17.28
CA ALA A 436 28.79 19.82 -16.57
C ALA A 436 28.55 19.80 -15.04
N LEU A 437 28.27 20.97 -14.45
CA LEU A 437 27.93 21.10 -13.03
C LEU A 437 26.65 20.34 -12.70
N LEU A 438 25.60 20.51 -13.47
CA LEU A 438 24.32 19.82 -13.25
C LEU A 438 24.45 18.29 -13.41
N ALA A 439 25.24 17.83 -14.40
CA ALA A 439 25.53 16.41 -14.55
C ALA A 439 26.32 15.83 -13.38
N ALA A 440 27.24 16.60 -12.79
CA ALA A 440 27.94 16.19 -11.59
C ALA A 440 27.00 16.11 -10.37
N TRP A 441 26.10 17.06 -10.19
CA TRP A 441 25.08 17.01 -9.15
C TRP A 441 24.08 15.86 -9.35
N PHE A 442 23.78 15.49 -10.59
CA PHE A 442 22.95 14.33 -10.85
C PHE A 442 23.57 13.02 -10.31
N GLN A 443 24.89 12.84 -10.44
CA GLN A 443 25.56 11.66 -9.88
C GLN A 443 25.40 11.60 -8.35
N VAL A 444 25.56 12.74 -7.67
CA VAL A 444 25.35 12.83 -6.21
C VAL A 444 23.90 12.57 -5.85
N ALA A 445 22.96 13.19 -6.55
CA ALA A 445 21.52 13.01 -6.31
C ALA A 445 21.08 11.55 -6.50
N ASN A 446 21.59 10.88 -7.52
CA ASN A 446 21.29 9.47 -7.78
C ASN A 446 21.79 8.58 -6.64
N VAL A 447 23.00 8.84 -6.09
CA VAL A 447 23.49 8.12 -4.90
C VAL A 447 22.61 8.39 -3.70
N LEU A 448 22.21 9.64 -3.44
CA LEU A 448 21.37 10.00 -2.31
C LEU A 448 20.01 9.30 -2.34
N LEU A 449 19.38 9.18 -3.51
CA LEU A 449 18.12 8.45 -3.66
C LEU A 449 18.26 6.93 -3.52
N ASN A 450 19.48 6.40 -3.64
CA ASN A 450 19.80 4.97 -3.46
C ASN A 450 20.30 4.61 -2.07
N LEU A 451 20.45 5.56 -1.16
CA LEU A 451 20.81 5.26 0.21
C LEU A 451 19.71 4.44 0.87
N ASP A 452 20.12 3.47 1.67
CA ASP A 452 19.20 2.64 2.44
C ASP A 452 18.32 3.50 3.39
N GLU A 453 18.87 4.57 3.96
CA GLU A 453 18.11 5.54 4.78
C GLU A 453 17.03 6.30 4.00
N THR A 454 17.19 6.48 2.70
CA THR A 454 16.20 7.17 1.85
C THR A 454 14.98 6.29 1.58
N ILE A 455 15.15 4.96 1.57
CA ILE A 455 14.09 4.00 1.29
C ILE A 455 13.60 3.27 2.54
N SER A 456 14.10 3.61 3.72
CA SER A 456 13.71 3.03 5.00
C SER A 456 13.39 4.12 6.03
N LYS A 457 12.69 3.74 7.08
CA LYS A 457 12.47 4.53 8.30
C LYS A 457 13.07 3.80 9.50
N GLY A 458 13.60 4.56 10.46
CA GLY A 458 14.20 4.03 11.69
C GLY A 458 15.63 4.46 11.90
#